data_99c66c6437c732ac25d56a294bd76a15
#
_entry.id   99c66c6437c732ac25d56a294bd76a15
#
_cell.length_a   1.000
_cell.length_b   1.000
_cell.length_c   1.000
_cell.angle_alpha   90.00
_cell.angle_beta   90.00
_cell.angle_gamma   90.00
#
_symmetry.space_group_name_H-M   'P 1'
#
loop_
_entity.id
_entity.type
_entity.pdbx_description
1 polymer ?
#
loop_
_entity_poly.entity_id
_entity_poly.type
_entity_poly.pdbx_seq_one_letter_code
_entity_poly.pdbx_strand_id
1 'polypeptide(L)'
;MLWQRGSLSLEQAHLVLASLPCDVSLADENDVLLFWSGDTYRTCDARFIGRDVRDCHPPESMETLEAILREFKAGTRDVAEGWGEEDGRFKLTRYTAVRDADGAYKGILEVNMDLTGFRGLSGAQQLPGW
;
A
#
# COMPACT_ATOMS: atom_id res chain seq x y z
N MET A 1 -1.72 3.32 -18.93
CA MET A 1 -2.84 3.89 -19.70
C MET A 1 -4.01 4.38 -18.90
N LEU A 2 -3.92 4.27 -17.60
CA LEU A 2 -4.89 4.88 -16.69
C LEU A 2 -4.96 6.40 -16.83
N TRP A 3 -3.89 7.01 -17.28
CA TRP A 3 -3.70 8.46 -17.40
C TRP A 3 -4.43 9.12 -18.55
N GLN A 4 -5.05 8.35 -19.46
CA GLN A 4 -5.83 8.91 -20.56
C GLN A 4 -7.27 9.32 -20.15
N ARG A 5 -7.62 9.15 -18.88
CA ARG A 5 -8.97 9.44 -18.38
C ARG A 5 -9.08 10.75 -17.60
N GLY A 6 -8.10 11.61 -17.73
CA GLY A 6 -8.06 12.89 -17.03
C GLY A 6 -6.70 13.18 -16.44
N SER A 7 -6.61 14.25 -15.68
CA SER A 7 -5.38 14.68 -15.02
C SER A 7 -5.69 15.24 -13.62
N LEU A 8 -4.74 15.14 -12.73
CA LEU A 8 -4.79 15.71 -11.39
C LEU A 8 -3.62 16.67 -11.23
N SER A 9 -3.85 17.80 -10.56
CA SER A 9 -2.75 18.59 -10.03
C SER A 9 -2.08 17.83 -8.87
N LEU A 10 -0.88 18.24 -8.49
CA LEU A 10 -0.20 17.65 -7.33
C LEU A 10 -1.03 17.80 -6.04
N GLU A 11 -1.66 18.96 -5.84
CA GLU A 11 -2.55 19.19 -4.71
C GLU A 11 -3.76 18.24 -4.73
N GLN A 12 -4.39 18.07 -5.88
CA GLN A 12 -5.51 17.13 -6.02
C GLN A 12 -5.08 15.69 -5.76
N ALA A 13 -3.89 15.28 -6.20
CA ALA A 13 -3.36 13.96 -5.92
C ALA A 13 -3.15 13.73 -4.42
N HIS A 14 -2.62 14.72 -3.69
CA HIS A 14 -2.50 14.67 -2.23
C HIS A 14 -3.85 14.57 -1.54
N LEU A 15 -4.84 15.35 -1.97
CA LEU A 15 -6.18 15.30 -1.42
C LEU A 15 -6.85 13.94 -1.64
N VAL A 16 -6.67 13.34 -2.80
CA VAL A 16 -7.16 11.98 -3.11
C VAL A 16 -6.53 10.98 -2.16
N LEU A 17 -5.21 10.97 -2.03
CA LEU A 17 -4.50 10.05 -1.14
C LEU A 17 -4.95 10.20 0.32
N ALA A 18 -5.11 11.44 0.78
CA ALA A 18 -5.56 11.71 2.14
C ALA A 18 -7.03 11.33 2.40
N SER A 19 -7.82 11.18 1.34
CA SER A 19 -9.24 10.84 1.43
C SER A 19 -9.52 9.34 1.30
N LEU A 20 -8.50 8.53 0.98
CA LEU A 20 -8.66 7.08 0.88
C LEU A 20 -8.91 6.46 2.25
N PRO A 21 -9.81 5.47 2.34
CA PRO A 21 -10.10 4.78 3.60
C PRO A 21 -9.05 3.69 3.91
N CYS A 22 -7.77 4.01 3.74
CA CYS A 22 -6.67 3.08 3.94
C CYS A 22 -5.36 3.84 4.15
N ASP A 23 -4.38 3.18 4.75
CA ASP A 23 -3.01 3.68 4.80
C ASP A 23 -2.28 3.28 3.51
N VAL A 24 -1.55 4.23 2.95
CA VAL A 24 -0.78 4.03 1.72
C VAL A 24 0.66 4.42 1.97
N SER A 25 1.60 3.58 1.58
CA SER A 25 3.01 3.93 1.54
C SER A 25 3.62 3.56 0.19
N LEU A 26 4.61 4.33 -0.23
CA LEU A 26 5.33 4.15 -1.48
C LEU A 26 6.83 4.17 -1.22
N ALA A 27 7.53 3.14 -1.69
CA ALA A 27 8.98 3.16 -1.81
C ALA A 27 9.37 3.13 -3.29
N ASP A 28 10.52 3.72 -3.60
CA ASP A 28 11.05 3.76 -4.97
C ASP A 28 11.75 2.45 -5.38
N GLU A 29 12.33 2.45 -6.58
CA GLU A 29 13.06 1.31 -7.13
C GLU A 29 14.35 0.95 -6.37
N ASN A 30 14.81 1.84 -5.50
CA ASN A 30 15.97 1.64 -4.63
C ASN A 30 15.58 1.27 -3.19
N ASP A 31 14.31 0.92 -2.98
CA ASP A 31 13.74 0.53 -1.68
C ASP A 31 13.73 1.67 -0.66
N VAL A 32 13.75 2.92 -1.10
CA VAL A 32 13.69 4.10 -0.24
C VAL A 32 12.24 4.53 -0.06
N LEU A 33 11.79 4.63 1.19
CA LEU A 33 10.44 5.10 1.51
C LEU A 33 10.29 6.57 1.14
N LEU A 34 9.37 6.86 0.22
CA LEU A 34 9.10 8.22 -0.28
C LEU A 34 7.90 8.87 0.36
N PHE A 35 6.88 8.08 0.70
CA PHE A 35 5.58 8.60 1.10
C PHE A 35 4.87 7.64 2.02
N TRP A 36 4.11 8.19 2.96
CA TRP A 36 3.22 7.46 3.86
C TRP A 36 2.05 8.37 4.25
N SER A 37 0.82 7.89 4.05
CA SER A 37 -0.38 8.72 4.17
C SER A 37 -1.16 8.55 5.46
N GLY A 38 -0.87 7.53 6.28
CA GLY A 38 -1.75 7.18 7.37
C GLY A 38 -1.06 6.95 8.71
N ASP A 39 -1.84 6.82 9.75
CA ASP A 39 -1.40 6.50 11.12
C ASP A 39 -2.23 5.40 11.77
N THR A 40 -3.04 4.70 10.98
CA THR A 40 -3.88 3.59 11.46
C THR A 40 -3.04 2.37 11.83
N TYR A 41 -2.03 2.06 11.03
CA TYR A 41 -1.10 0.94 11.25
C TYR A 41 0.32 1.46 11.22
N ARG A 42 0.99 1.45 12.36
CA ARG A 42 2.35 1.98 12.51
C ARG A 42 3.42 0.97 12.12
N THR A 43 3.35 0.44 10.92
CA THR A 43 4.45 -0.37 10.38
C THR A 43 5.65 0.50 10.07
N CYS A 44 5.39 1.64 9.42
CA CYS A 44 6.35 2.73 9.23
C CYS A 44 5.76 4.03 9.78
N ASP A 45 6.57 5.03 10.00
CA ASP A 45 6.14 6.38 10.33
C ASP A 45 7.01 7.42 9.59
N ALA A 46 6.69 8.69 9.74
CA ALA A 46 7.36 9.78 9.02
C ALA A 46 8.89 9.83 9.24
N ARG A 47 9.41 9.25 10.33
CA ARG A 47 10.85 9.18 10.61
C ARG A 47 11.60 8.30 9.62
N PHE A 48 10.92 7.38 8.95
CA PHE A 48 11.52 6.47 7.99
C PHE A 48 11.47 6.98 6.55
N ILE A 49 10.81 8.11 6.28
CA ILE A 49 10.83 8.73 4.96
C ILE A 49 12.28 9.11 4.60
N GLY A 50 12.72 8.68 3.42
CA GLY A 50 14.07 8.82 2.95
C GLY A 50 15.02 7.70 3.39
N ARG A 51 14.54 6.69 4.11
CA ARG A 51 15.33 5.54 4.56
C ARG A 51 14.90 4.26 3.85
N ASP A 52 15.74 3.25 3.93
CA ASP A 52 15.43 1.92 3.39
C ASP A 52 14.20 1.33 4.10
N VAL A 53 13.30 0.72 3.33
CA VAL A 53 12.08 0.10 3.86
C VAL A 53 12.35 -1.01 4.88
N ARG A 54 13.55 -1.60 4.83
CA ARG A 54 13.96 -2.63 5.78
C ARG A 54 14.11 -2.09 7.19
N ASP A 55 14.39 -0.80 7.32
CA ASP A 55 14.57 -0.14 8.62
C ASP A 55 13.27 -0.08 9.44
N CYS A 56 12.11 -0.10 8.78
CA CYS A 56 10.81 -0.03 9.46
C CYS A 56 10.09 -1.37 9.57
N HIS A 57 10.68 -2.46 9.09
CA HIS A 57 10.11 -3.80 9.20
C HIS A 57 10.77 -4.59 10.32
N PRO A 58 9.99 -5.31 11.13
CA PRO A 58 10.54 -6.15 12.19
C PRO A 58 11.26 -7.37 11.58
N PRO A 59 12.23 -7.96 12.32
CA PRO A 59 13.00 -9.09 11.81
C PRO A 59 12.17 -10.27 11.32
N GLU A 60 11.05 -10.56 11.96
CA GLU A 60 10.16 -11.67 11.62
C GLU A 60 9.47 -11.51 10.26
N SER A 61 9.33 -10.29 9.74
CA SER A 61 8.73 -10.02 8.43
C SER A 61 9.77 -9.84 7.32
N MET A 62 11.06 -9.84 7.65
CA MET A 62 12.12 -9.51 6.71
C MET A 62 12.23 -10.51 5.56
N GLU A 63 12.11 -11.81 5.83
CA GLU A 63 12.16 -12.83 4.81
C GLU A 63 11.04 -12.66 3.77
N THR A 64 9.84 -12.37 4.23
CA THR A 64 8.68 -12.11 3.36
C THR A 64 8.89 -10.85 2.54
N LEU A 65 9.36 -9.76 3.15
CA LEU A 65 9.65 -8.51 2.45
C LEU A 65 10.69 -8.71 1.34
N GLU A 66 11.81 -9.39 1.65
CA GLU A 66 12.86 -9.68 0.65
C GLU A 66 12.34 -10.53 -0.50
N ALA A 67 11.48 -11.50 -0.24
CA ALA A 67 10.88 -12.32 -1.28
C ALA A 67 9.98 -11.48 -2.21
N ILE A 68 9.15 -10.60 -1.64
CA ILE A 68 8.27 -9.71 -2.40
C ILE A 68 9.10 -8.76 -3.28
N LEU A 69 10.08 -8.08 -2.70
CA LEU A 69 10.94 -7.15 -3.43
C LEU A 69 11.67 -7.84 -4.58
N ARG A 70 12.23 -9.01 -4.32
CA ARG A 70 12.95 -9.80 -5.35
C ARG A 70 12.04 -10.16 -6.51
N GLU A 71 10.84 -10.69 -6.24
CA GLU A 71 9.92 -11.11 -7.30
C GLU A 71 9.34 -9.93 -8.08
N PHE A 72 9.06 -8.81 -7.41
CA PHE A 72 8.58 -7.61 -8.08
C PHE A 72 9.66 -7.03 -9.00
N LYS A 73 10.91 -6.94 -8.54
CA LYS A 73 12.04 -6.47 -9.35
C LYS A 73 12.35 -7.39 -10.52
N ALA A 74 12.20 -8.71 -10.33
CA ALA A 74 12.37 -9.69 -11.38
C ALA A 74 11.24 -9.72 -12.42
N GLY A 75 10.10 -9.07 -12.12
CA GLY A 75 8.93 -9.08 -13.00
C GLY A 75 8.14 -10.38 -12.98
N THR A 76 8.36 -11.24 -12.00
CA THR A 76 7.67 -12.53 -11.87
C THR A 76 6.35 -12.43 -11.10
N ARG A 77 6.13 -11.31 -10.40
CA ARG A 77 4.92 -11.05 -9.62
C ARG A 77 4.64 -9.55 -9.55
N ASP A 78 3.36 -9.18 -9.53
CA ASP A 78 2.93 -7.78 -9.42
C ASP A 78 2.13 -7.48 -8.17
N VAL A 79 1.63 -8.49 -7.47
CA VAL A 79 0.81 -8.36 -6.27
C VAL A 79 1.21 -9.41 -5.24
N ALA A 80 1.29 -8.99 -3.98
CA ALA A 80 1.36 -9.87 -2.82
C ALA A 80 0.35 -9.38 -1.80
N GLU A 81 -0.47 -10.28 -1.25
CA GLU A 81 -1.57 -9.91 -0.38
C GLU A 81 -1.70 -10.87 0.78
N GLY A 82 -1.96 -10.34 1.96
CA GLY A 82 -2.22 -11.10 3.15
C GLY A 82 -3.27 -10.42 4.03
N TRP A 83 -3.89 -11.17 4.90
CA TRP A 83 -4.88 -10.67 5.85
C TRP A 83 -4.84 -11.44 7.15
N GLY A 84 -5.31 -10.81 8.21
CA GLY A 84 -5.36 -11.42 9.53
C GLY A 84 -5.85 -10.47 10.59
N GLU A 85 -5.92 -10.95 11.80
CA GLU A 85 -6.27 -10.14 12.95
C GLU A 85 -5.01 -9.53 13.59
N GLU A 86 -5.09 -8.26 13.92
CA GLU A 86 -4.06 -7.50 14.60
C GLU A 86 -4.73 -6.47 15.52
N ASP A 87 -4.43 -6.52 16.82
CA ASP A 87 -4.99 -5.61 17.83
C ASP A 87 -6.53 -5.52 17.80
N GLY A 88 -7.20 -6.66 17.60
CA GLY A 88 -8.67 -6.74 17.56
C GLY A 88 -9.30 -6.23 16.26
N ARG A 89 -8.50 -5.90 15.25
CA ARG A 89 -8.95 -5.47 13.93
C ARG A 89 -8.59 -6.50 12.87
N PHE A 90 -9.46 -6.66 11.88
CA PHE A 90 -9.20 -7.49 10.71
C PHE A 90 -8.54 -6.65 9.63
N LYS A 91 -7.26 -6.88 9.39
CA LYS A 91 -6.41 -6.09 8.52
C LYS A 91 -6.12 -6.83 7.22
N LEU A 92 -6.25 -6.13 6.09
CA LEU A 92 -5.72 -6.54 4.79
C LEU A 92 -4.46 -5.71 4.49
N THR A 93 -3.37 -6.38 4.12
CA THR A 93 -2.18 -5.73 3.58
C THR A 93 -1.97 -6.19 2.15
N ARG A 94 -1.84 -5.24 1.22
CA ARG A 94 -1.59 -5.52 -0.19
C ARG A 94 -0.38 -4.73 -0.67
N TYR A 95 0.59 -5.45 -1.21
CA TYR A 95 1.72 -4.89 -1.94
C TYR A 95 1.47 -4.98 -3.43
N THR A 96 1.80 -3.91 -4.15
CA THR A 96 1.67 -3.85 -5.61
C THR A 96 2.97 -3.30 -6.20
N ALA A 97 3.51 -3.98 -7.22
CA ALA A 97 4.64 -3.46 -7.97
C ALA A 97 4.19 -2.25 -8.78
N VAL A 98 4.87 -1.12 -8.59
CA VAL A 98 4.64 0.08 -9.40
C VAL A 98 5.53 0.00 -10.63
N ARG A 99 4.93 0.08 -11.82
CA ARG A 99 5.64 0.00 -13.09
C ARG A 99 5.31 1.20 -13.97
N ASP A 100 6.28 1.64 -14.75
CA ASP A 100 6.06 2.67 -15.77
C ASP A 100 5.35 2.09 -17.02
N ALA A 101 5.17 2.94 -18.03
CA ALA A 101 4.49 2.55 -19.28
C ALA A 101 5.23 1.45 -20.06
N ASP A 102 6.53 1.30 -19.84
CA ASP A 102 7.37 0.28 -20.47
C ASP A 102 7.45 -1.02 -19.65
N GLY A 103 6.77 -1.06 -18.51
CA GLY A 103 6.77 -2.20 -17.59
C GLY A 103 7.96 -2.24 -16.64
N ALA A 104 8.82 -1.21 -16.62
CA ALA A 104 9.95 -1.16 -15.72
C ALA A 104 9.50 -0.94 -14.27
N TYR A 105 10.12 -1.68 -13.35
CA TYR A 105 9.85 -1.54 -11.91
C TYR A 105 10.30 -0.15 -11.42
N LYS A 106 9.38 0.56 -10.78
CA LYS A 106 9.60 1.91 -10.24
C LYS A 106 9.40 2.02 -8.75
N GLY A 107 8.97 0.94 -8.12
CA GLY A 107 8.78 0.93 -6.69
C GLY A 107 7.73 -0.05 -6.23
N ILE A 108 7.40 0.04 -4.96
CA ILE A 108 6.41 -0.80 -4.29
C ILE A 108 5.40 0.07 -3.55
N LEU A 109 4.13 -0.20 -3.80
CA LEU A 109 3.01 0.40 -3.11
C LEU A 109 2.51 -0.58 -2.06
N GLU A 110 2.41 -0.13 -0.81
CA GLU A 110 1.74 -0.89 0.26
C GLU A 110 0.44 -0.20 0.63
N VAL A 111 -0.63 -0.98 0.72
CA VAL A 111 -1.95 -0.52 1.18
C VAL A 111 -2.36 -1.38 2.36
N ASN A 112 -2.72 -0.73 3.47
CA ASN A 112 -3.27 -1.40 4.65
C ASN A 112 -4.70 -0.92 4.86
N MET A 113 -5.65 -1.86 4.94
CA MET A 113 -7.06 -1.58 5.14
C MET A 113 -7.59 -2.28 6.38
N ASP A 114 -8.38 -1.56 7.18
CA ASP A 114 -9.18 -2.16 8.25
C ASP A 114 -10.49 -2.69 7.66
N LEU A 115 -10.64 -3.99 7.60
CA LEU A 115 -11.81 -4.67 7.08
C LEU A 115 -12.76 -5.17 8.18
N THR A 116 -12.55 -4.75 9.43
CA THR A 116 -13.36 -5.23 10.57
C THR A 116 -14.85 -4.99 10.34
N GLY A 117 -15.21 -3.80 9.85
CA GLY A 117 -16.61 -3.44 9.57
C GLY A 117 -17.23 -4.18 8.38
N PHE A 118 -16.43 -4.89 7.59
CA PHE A 118 -16.91 -5.59 6.40
C PHE A 118 -17.13 -7.09 6.61
N ARG A 119 -16.68 -7.65 7.74
CA ARG A 119 -16.68 -9.10 7.97
C ARG A 119 -18.04 -9.75 7.98
N GLY A 120 -19.08 -9.06 8.36
CA GLY A 120 -20.44 -9.60 8.44
C GLY A 120 -21.36 -9.17 7.30
N LEU A 121 -20.85 -8.44 6.31
CA LEU A 121 -21.69 -7.90 5.24
C LEU A 121 -22.12 -9.00 4.28
N SER A 122 -23.40 -8.96 3.89
CA SER A 122 -23.99 -9.81 2.87
C SER A 122 -25.14 -9.08 2.18
N GLY A 123 -25.54 -9.54 1.00
CA GLY A 123 -26.60 -8.90 0.23
C GLY A 123 -26.15 -7.58 -0.39
N ALA A 124 -27.01 -6.56 -0.33
CA ALA A 124 -26.76 -5.25 -0.91
C ALA A 124 -27.28 -4.13 -0.01
N GLN A 125 -26.58 -2.99 -0.05
CA GLN A 125 -27.02 -1.74 0.57
C GLN A 125 -27.04 -0.65 -0.48
N GLN A 126 -28.16 0.04 -0.59
CA GLN A 126 -28.29 1.20 -1.48
C GLN A 126 -27.65 2.45 -0.85
N LEU A 127 -27.06 3.31 -1.69
CA LEU A 127 -26.62 4.63 -1.27
C LEU A 127 -27.77 5.64 -1.33
N PRO A 128 -27.91 6.57 -0.38
CA PRO A 128 -27.16 6.67 0.88
C PRO A 128 -27.59 5.60 1.89
N GLY A 129 -26.58 4.99 2.54
CA GLY A 129 -26.79 3.94 3.55
C GLY A 129 -26.46 4.38 4.97
N TRP A 130 -26.54 5.69 5.24
CA TRP A 130 -26.27 6.25 6.56
C TRP A 130 -27.49 6.31 7.46
#